data_cc4a3d139e52da087114279c9a5b0c71
#
_entry.id   cc4a3d139e52da087114279c9a5b0c71
#
_cell.length_a   1.000
_cell.length_b   1.000
_cell.length_c   1.000
_cell.angle_alpha   90.00
_cell.angle_beta   90.00
_cell.angle_gamma   90.00
#
_symmetry.space_group_name_H-M   'P 1'
#
loop_
_entity.id
_entity.type
_entity.pdbx_description
1 polymer ?
#
loop_
_entity_poly.entity_id
_entity_poly.type
_entity_poly.pdbx_seq_one_letter_code
_entity_poly.pdbx_strand_id
1 'polypeptide(L)'
;MKKFVTSLLAMVMLLSLCTGCGGQKDSSSTGDTASAGTPSAETVVLRLANSHNAEHITSQACQMFADLVNEKTDGRITIECHFAGELGDERSTIEQCQFGGLDFTRVSSGASAEFAPLMNALQMPYEYTSVDHLFE
;
A
#
# COMPACT_ATOMS: atom_id res chain seq x y z
N MET A 1 -22.92 30.16 31.98
CA MET A 1 -21.59 30.08 31.38
C MET A 1 -21.48 29.02 30.26
N LYS A 2 -22.14 27.85 30.36
CA LYS A 2 -22.05 26.79 29.31
C LYS A 2 -22.72 27.17 27.97
N LYS A 3 -23.77 28.01 27.97
CA LYS A 3 -24.47 28.43 26.75
C LYS A 3 -23.73 29.48 25.92
N PHE A 4 -22.82 30.25 26.54
CA PHE A 4 -22.01 31.24 25.82
C PHE A 4 -20.82 30.63 25.10
N VAL A 5 -20.25 29.51 25.62
CA VAL A 5 -19.11 28.80 25.02
C VAL A 5 -19.53 28.07 23.74
N THR A 6 -20.76 27.49 23.72
CA THR A 6 -21.28 26.81 22.51
C THR A 6 -21.62 27.78 21.38
N SER A 7 -22.08 29.01 21.72
CA SER A 7 -22.39 30.04 20.73
C SER A 7 -21.10 30.62 20.11
N LEU A 8 -20.01 30.74 20.89
CA LEU A 8 -18.71 31.24 20.41
C LEU A 8 -18.04 30.24 19.50
N LEU A 9 -18.17 28.93 19.78
CA LEU A 9 -17.60 27.85 18.96
C LEU A 9 -18.27 27.73 17.60
N ALA A 10 -19.60 28.00 17.53
CA ALA A 10 -20.36 27.98 16.28
C ALA A 10 -20.00 29.16 15.35
N MET A 11 -19.63 30.32 15.92
CA MET A 11 -19.29 31.52 15.14
C MET A 11 -17.91 31.48 14.51
N VAL A 12 -16.97 30.70 15.10
CA VAL A 12 -15.61 30.53 14.55
C VAL A 12 -15.58 29.58 13.35
N MET A 13 -16.51 28.64 13.26
CA MET A 13 -16.59 27.70 12.12
C MET A 13 -17.21 28.32 10.86
N LEU A 14 -17.94 29.44 10.96
CA LEU A 14 -18.59 30.09 9.81
C LEU A 14 -17.69 31.11 9.08
N LEU A 15 -16.52 31.47 9.62
CA LEU A 15 -15.63 32.48 9.02
C LEU A 15 -14.53 31.92 8.10
N SER A 16 -14.43 30.60 7.92
CA SER A 16 -13.35 29.99 7.12
C SER A 16 -13.71 29.63 5.66
N LEU A 17 -14.88 30.06 5.15
CA LEU A 17 -15.36 29.70 3.80
C LEU A 17 -15.27 30.82 2.74
N CYS A 18 -14.62 31.94 3.02
CA CYS A 18 -14.48 33.04 2.08
C CYS A 18 -13.05 33.52 1.90
N THR A 19 -12.23 32.77 1.18
CA THR A 19 -11.09 33.31 0.44
C THR A 19 -10.88 32.36 -0.74
N GLY A 20 -11.37 32.60 -1.89
CA GLY A 20 -11.59 33.81 -2.68
C GLY A 20 -10.67 33.75 -3.86
N CYS A 21 -11.21 33.36 -4.94
CA CYS A 21 -10.71 33.52 -6.30
C CYS A 21 -10.20 34.96 -6.54
N GLY A 22 -9.01 35.14 -7.10
CA GLY A 22 -8.51 36.41 -7.58
C GLY A 22 -7.48 36.17 -8.65
N GLY A 23 -7.93 36.17 -9.90
CA GLY A 23 -7.06 36.16 -11.06
C GLY A 23 -6.35 37.49 -11.27
N GLN A 24 -5.13 37.44 -11.77
CA GLN A 24 -4.54 38.59 -12.51
C GLN A 24 -3.71 38.04 -13.67
N LYS A 25 -4.12 38.49 -14.87
CA LYS A 25 -3.33 38.52 -16.10
C LYS A 25 -2.23 39.54 -15.96
N ASP A 26 -1.09 39.32 -16.52
CA ASP A 26 -0.46 40.02 -17.63
C ASP A 26 0.96 39.50 -17.84
N SER A 27 1.13 39.08 -19.03
CA SER A 27 1.91 39.59 -20.18
C SER A 27 3.39 39.27 -20.22
N SER A 28 3.67 38.53 -21.26
CA SER A 28 4.78 38.63 -22.23
C SER A 28 6.19 38.34 -21.74
N SER A 29 6.83 37.35 -22.27
CA SER A 29 7.78 37.51 -23.39
C SER A 29 8.64 36.26 -23.55
N THR A 30 8.56 35.72 -24.75
CA THR A 30 9.69 35.26 -25.58
C THR A 30 10.60 34.15 -25.07
N GLY A 31 10.52 33.05 -25.76
CA GLY A 31 11.72 32.44 -26.33
C GLY A 31 12.27 31.24 -25.61
N ASP A 32 12.12 30.20 -26.35
CA ASP A 32 13.09 29.16 -26.59
C ASP A 32 13.00 27.84 -25.84
N THR A 33 12.94 26.92 -26.74
CA THR A 33 13.42 25.53 -26.65
C THR A 33 12.52 24.60 -25.90
N ALA A 34 11.61 24.03 -26.66
CA ALA A 34 11.04 22.71 -26.39
C ALA A 34 12.20 21.70 -26.21
N SER A 35 12.68 21.60 -25.00
CA SER A 35 13.33 20.41 -24.56
C SER A 35 12.20 19.37 -24.47
N ALA A 36 12.18 18.44 -25.40
CA ALA A 36 11.40 17.24 -25.31
C ALA A 36 11.85 16.54 -24.03
N GLY A 37 11.23 16.89 -22.91
CA GLY A 37 11.34 16.13 -21.68
C GLY A 37 10.81 14.74 -21.98
N THR A 38 11.71 13.78 -22.03
CA THR A 38 11.36 12.36 -21.86
C THR A 38 10.37 12.32 -20.70
N PRO A 39 9.19 11.72 -20.87
CA PRO A 39 8.27 11.59 -19.75
C PRO A 39 9.04 10.88 -18.63
N SER A 40 9.30 11.59 -17.55
CA SER A 40 9.83 10.99 -16.32
C SER A 40 8.80 9.93 -15.94
N ALA A 41 9.14 8.68 -16.11
CA ALA A 41 8.27 7.58 -15.74
C ALA A 41 7.98 7.75 -14.25
N GLU A 42 6.72 7.97 -13.91
CA GLU A 42 6.28 8.13 -12.53
C GLU A 42 6.70 6.88 -11.74
N THR A 43 7.51 7.06 -10.72
CA THR A 43 7.96 5.97 -9.86
C THR A 43 6.83 5.62 -8.90
N VAL A 44 6.43 4.35 -8.90
CA VAL A 44 5.40 3.81 -8.01
C VAL A 44 6.09 3.09 -6.84
N VAL A 45 5.71 3.44 -5.62
CA VAL A 45 6.17 2.76 -4.42
C VAL A 45 5.01 1.94 -3.86
N LEU A 46 5.21 0.63 -3.73
CA LEU A 46 4.25 -0.33 -3.19
C LEU A 46 4.77 -0.86 -1.86
N ARG A 47 3.87 -1.28 -0.96
CA ARG A 47 4.23 -1.78 0.35
C ARG A 47 3.85 -3.24 0.50
N LEU A 48 4.77 -4.04 1.06
CA LEU A 48 4.60 -5.45 1.35
C LEU A 48 4.81 -5.72 2.84
N ALA A 49 3.84 -6.35 3.49
CA ALA A 49 3.91 -6.77 4.89
C ALA A 49 4.20 -8.26 5.04
N ASN A 50 5.04 -8.60 6.03
CA ASN A 50 5.27 -9.97 6.48
C ASN A 50 5.46 -10.00 8.00
N SER A 51 4.80 -10.93 8.68
CA SER A 51 4.86 -11.09 10.13
C SER A 51 6.19 -11.70 10.64
N HIS A 52 6.97 -12.34 9.76
CA HIS A 52 8.26 -12.91 10.12
C HIS A 52 9.39 -11.88 10.11
N ASN A 53 10.45 -12.14 10.88
CA ASN A 53 11.67 -11.32 10.88
C ASN A 53 12.42 -11.41 9.54
N ALA A 54 13.34 -10.50 9.31
CA ALA A 54 14.06 -10.37 8.03
C ALA A 54 14.89 -11.62 7.66
N GLU A 55 15.40 -12.35 8.66
CA GLU A 55 16.23 -13.54 8.48
C GLU A 55 15.42 -14.79 8.08
N HIS A 56 14.11 -14.74 8.24
CA HIS A 56 13.25 -15.87 7.89
C HIS A 56 13.21 -16.09 6.38
N ILE A 57 13.21 -17.37 5.95
CA ILE A 57 13.26 -17.73 4.53
C ILE A 57 12.15 -17.08 3.69
N THR A 58 10.95 -16.94 4.24
CA THR A 58 9.84 -16.29 3.54
C THR A 58 10.04 -14.77 3.39
N SER A 59 10.73 -14.14 4.34
CA SER A 59 11.07 -12.71 4.26
C SER A 59 12.16 -12.47 3.21
N GLN A 60 13.15 -13.36 3.14
CA GLN A 60 14.16 -13.33 2.09
C GLN A 60 13.53 -13.50 0.69
N ALA A 61 12.54 -14.39 0.57
CA ALA A 61 11.79 -14.54 -0.68
C ALA A 61 10.97 -13.27 -1.05
N CYS A 62 10.36 -12.60 -0.07
CA CYS A 62 9.70 -11.31 -0.29
C CYS A 62 10.68 -10.23 -0.75
N GLN A 63 11.86 -10.16 -0.15
CA GLN A 63 12.90 -9.22 -0.57
C GLN A 63 13.38 -9.51 -2.00
N MET A 64 13.64 -10.79 -2.33
CA MET A 64 14.01 -11.20 -3.69
C MET A 64 12.92 -10.83 -4.71
N PHE A 65 11.66 -11.00 -4.35
CA PHE A 65 10.53 -10.56 -5.19
C PHE A 65 10.57 -9.05 -5.43
N ALA A 66 10.78 -8.25 -4.38
CA ALA A 66 10.87 -6.80 -4.48
C ALA A 66 12.03 -6.36 -5.40
N ASP A 67 13.20 -6.97 -5.23
CA ASP A 67 14.39 -6.68 -6.02
C ASP A 67 14.17 -7.03 -7.50
N LEU A 68 13.56 -8.19 -7.80
CA LEU A 68 13.24 -8.61 -9.16
C LEU A 68 12.22 -7.69 -9.84
N VAL A 69 11.21 -7.20 -9.12
CA VAL A 69 10.24 -6.24 -9.66
C VAL A 69 10.94 -4.93 -9.98
N ASN A 70 11.79 -4.44 -9.10
CA ASN A 70 12.54 -3.21 -9.33
C ASN A 70 13.45 -3.34 -10.56
N GLU A 71 14.21 -4.43 -10.68
CA GLU A 71 15.07 -4.72 -11.83
C GLU A 71 14.26 -4.80 -13.14
N LYS A 72 13.18 -5.59 -13.15
CA LYS A 72 12.36 -5.82 -14.37
C LYS A 72 11.56 -4.60 -14.82
N THR A 73 11.39 -3.63 -13.95
CA THR A 73 10.69 -2.37 -14.25
C THR A 73 11.63 -1.20 -14.47
N ASP A 74 12.95 -1.45 -14.54
CA ASP A 74 13.97 -0.39 -14.65
C ASP A 74 13.82 0.69 -13.57
N GLY A 75 13.51 0.26 -12.33
CA GLY A 75 13.32 1.14 -11.18
C GLY A 75 11.98 1.90 -11.14
N ARG A 76 11.06 1.64 -12.07
CA ARG A 76 9.75 2.32 -12.07
C ARG A 76 8.83 1.86 -10.93
N ILE A 77 8.99 0.61 -10.48
CA ILE A 77 8.25 0.07 -9.34
C ILE A 77 9.24 -0.33 -8.25
N THR A 78 9.02 0.18 -7.06
CA THR A 78 9.77 -0.20 -5.86
C THR A 78 8.81 -0.80 -4.85
N ILE A 79 9.17 -1.92 -4.24
CA ILE A 79 8.39 -2.55 -3.18
C ILE A 79 9.15 -2.41 -1.86
N GLU A 80 8.55 -1.69 -0.92
CA GLU A 80 9.06 -1.57 0.45
C GLU A 80 8.57 -2.75 1.27
N CYS A 81 9.51 -3.58 1.75
CA CYS A 81 9.21 -4.75 2.55
C CYS A 81 9.25 -4.40 4.04
N HIS A 82 8.14 -4.63 4.75
CA HIS A 82 8.00 -4.44 6.18
C HIS A 82 7.92 -5.81 6.86
N PHE A 83 8.89 -6.11 7.73
CA PHE A 83 9.03 -7.42 8.39
C PHE A 83 8.62 -7.36 9.87
N ALA A 84 8.70 -8.51 10.54
CA ALA A 84 8.46 -8.65 11.98
C ALA A 84 7.10 -8.12 12.48
N GLY A 85 6.09 -8.09 11.62
CA GLY A 85 4.76 -7.59 11.98
C GLY A 85 4.69 -6.06 12.17
N GLU A 86 5.61 -5.30 11.58
CA GLU A 86 5.66 -3.84 11.69
C GLU A 86 4.34 -3.17 11.28
N LEU A 87 3.66 -3.68 10.27
CA LEU A 87 2.37 -3.18 9.79
C LEU A 87 1.16 -3.93 10.36
N GLY A 88 1.38 -4.84 11.29
CA GLY A 88 0.36 -5.62 11.97
C GLY A 88 0.49 -7.14 11.79
N ASP A 89 -0.44 -7.87 12.38
CA ASP A 89 -0.54 -9.33 12.24
C ASP A 89 -1.11 -9.73 10.86
N GLU A 90 -1.11 -11.04 10.57
CA GLU A 90 -1.56 -11.56 9.27
C GLU A 90 -3.01 -11.17 8.95
N ARG A 91 -3.90 -11.18 9.96
CA ARG A 91 -5.31 -10.82 9.77
C ARG A 91 -5.46 -9.34 9.44
N SER A 92 -4.85 -8.47 10.24
CA SER A 92 -4.94 -7.03 10.03
C SER A 92 -4.31 -6.59 8.71
N THR A 93 -3.25 -7.25 8.26
CA THR A 93 -2.63 -6.94 6.97
C THR A 93 -3.46 -7.40 5.77
N ILE A 94 -4.22 -8.51 5.89
CA ILE A 94 -5.22 -8.89 4.88
C ILE A 94 -6.32 -7.82 4.79
N GLU A 95 -6.86 -7.39 5.93
CA GLU A 95 -7.88 -6.34 5.98
C GLU A 95 -7.35 -5.03 5.36
N GLN A 96 -6.11 -4.63 5.66
CA GLN A 96 -5.49 -3.45 5.05
C GLN A 96 -5.37 -3.57 3.51
N CYS A 97 -5.02 -4.76 2.98
CA CYS A 97 -5.01 -4.99 1.53
C CYS A 97 -6.41 -4.85 0.93
N GLN A 98 -7.45 -5.35 1.59
CA GLN A 98 -8.84 -5.24 1.12
C GLN A 98 -9.32 -3.77 1.04
N PHE A 99 -8.85 -2.92 1.95
CA PHE A 99 -9.19 -1.50 1.96
C PHE A 99 -8.24 -0.60 1.16
N GLY A 100 -7.23 -1.19 0.50
CA GLY A 100 -6.25 -0.44 -0.28
C GLY A 100 -5.22 0.31 0.56
N GLY A 101 -5.10 0.00 1.84
CA GLY A 101 -4.11 0.58 2.73
C GLY A 101 -2.73 -0.07 2.61
N LEU A 102 -2.64 -1.24 1.99
CA LEU A 102 -1.45 -2.02 1.76
C LEU A 102 -1.57 -2.72 0.41
N ASP A 103 -0.46 -2.86 -0.33
CA ASP A 103 -0.49 -3.42 -1.68
C ASP A 103 -0.30 -4.94 -1.68
N PHE A 104 0.59 -5.44 -0.82
CA PHE A 104 0.88 -6.86 -0.69
C PHE A 104 0.97 -7.26 0.77
N THR A 105 0.52 -8.48 1.05
CA THR A 105 0.80 -9.13 2.33
C THR A 105 1.16 -10.59 2.11
N ARG A 106 2.18 -11.06 2.80
CA ARG A 106 2.51 -12.48 2.90
C ARG A 106 1.88 -13.05 4.15
N VAL A 107 1.01 -14.01 3.99
CA VAL A 107 0.25 -14.63 5.08
C VAL A 107 0.26 -16.16 4.98
N SER A 108 -0.07 -16.83 6.07
CA SER A 108 -0.28 -18.28 6.10
C SER A 108 -1.60 -18.66 5.42
N SER A 109 -1.71 -19.92 4.99
CA SER A 109 -2.98 -20.48 4.48
C SER A 109 -4.08 -20.45 5.54
N GLY A 110 -3.72 -20.58 6.83
CA GLY A 110 -4.66 -20.48 7.94
C GLY A 110 -5.33 -19.14 8.05
N ALA A 111 -4.55 -18.06 8.04
CA ALA A 111 -5.08 -16.70 8.06
C ALA A 111 -5.89 -16.40 6.80
N SER A 112 -5.44 -16.86 5.62
CA SER A 112 -6.17 -16.69 4.36
C SER A 112 -7.53 -17.39 4.38
N ALA A 113 -7.67 -18.52 5.05
CA ALA A 113 -8.91 -19.29 5.12
C ALA A 113 -10.04 -18.59 5.89
N GLU A 114 -9.72 -17.65 6.76
CA GLU A 114 -10.71 -16.80 7.43
C GLU A 114 -11.44 -15.89 6.43
N PHE A 115 -10.76 -15.44 5.39
CA PHE A 115 -11.29 -14.55 4.35
C PHE A 115 -11.74 -15.29 3.09
N ALA A 116 -11.14 -16.45 2.80
CA ALA A 116 -11.44 -17.30 1.67
C ALA A 116 -11.62 -18.77 2.13
N PRO A 117 -12.85 -19.18 2.49
CA PRO A 117 -13.10 -20.51 3.10
C PRO A 117 -12.62 -21.70 2.27
N LEU A 118 -12.52 -21.56 0.94
CA LEU A 118 -11.97 -22.59 0.06
C LEU A 118 -10.50 -22.94 0.37
N MET A 119 -9.74 -22.00 0.95
CA MET A 119 -8.36 -22.23 1.38
C MET A 119 -8.24 -23.27 2.50
N ASN A 120 -9.34 -23.59 3.20
CA ASN A 120 -9.34 -24.68 4.17
C ASN A 120 -9.05 -26.05 3.53
N ALA A 121 -9.35 -26.23 2.26
CA ALA A 121 -9.02 -27.48 1.56
C ALA A 121 -7.51 -27.77 1.57
N LEU A 122 -6.67 -26.74 1.49
CA LEU A 122 -5.21 -26.88 1.54
C LEU A 122 -4.66 -27.29 2.93
N GLN A 123 -5.51 -27.24 3.96
CA GLN A 123 -5.13 -27.54 5.34
C GLN A 123 -5.69 -28.89 5.81
N MET A 124 -6.41 -29.60 4.94
CA MET A 124 -6.99 -30.90 5.31
C MET A 124 -5.87 -31.92 5.51
N PRO A 125 -5.84 -32.60 6.67
CA PRO A 125 -4.82 -33.62 6.90
C PRO A 125 -5.05 -34.82 5.96
N TYR A 126 -3.94 -35.42 5.53
CA TYR A 126 -3.91 -36.60 4.66
C TYR A 126 -4.49 -36.46 3.25
N GLU A 127 -4.84 -35.25 2.84
CA GLU A 127 -5.29 -34.99 1.46
C GLU A 127 -4.14 -35.15 0.45
N TYR A 128 -2.92 -34.77 0.86
CA TYR A 128 -1.74 -34.88 0.02
C TYR A 128 -0.86 -36.05 0.47
N THR A 129 -0.54 -36.94 -0.46
CA THR A 129 0.31 -38.12 -0.20
C THR A 129 1.80 -37.85 -0.35
N SER A 130 2.15 -36.79 -1.08
CA SER A 130 3.54 -36.34 -1.31
C SER A 130 3.58 -34.86 -1.61
N VAL A 131 4.79 -34.29 -1.62
CA VAL A 131 5.01 -32.89 -2.05
C VAL A 131 4.64 -32.72 -3.52
N ASP A 132 4.94 -33.70 -4.37
CA ASP A 132 4.60 -33.64 -5.79
C ASP A 132 3.09 -33.58 -6.02
N HIS A 133 2.34 -34.40 -5.28
CA HIS A 133 0.86 -34.40 -5.34
C HIS A 133 0.23 -33.08 -4.88
N LEU A 134 0.93 -32.26 -4.11
CA LEU A 134 0.45 -30.93 -3.73
C LEU A 134 0.47 -29.95 -4.90
N PHE A 135 1.34 -30.18 -5.90
CA PHE A 135 1.56 -29.26 -7.02
C PHE A 135 1.03 -29.78 -8.37
N GLU A 136 0.36 -30.92 -8.40
CA GLU A 136 -0.37 -31.47 -9.53
C GLU A 136 -1.83 -30.96 -9.58
#